data_ac6b092ff5fa68c265354655c53b36ea
#
_entry.id   ac6b092ff5fa68c265354655c53b36ea
#
_cell.length_a   1.000
_cell.length_b   1.000
_cell.length_c   1.000
_cell.angle_alpha   90.00
_cell.angle_beta   90.00
_cell.angle_gamma   90.00
#
_symmetry.space_group_name_H-M   'P 1'
#
loop_
_entity.id
_entity.type
_entity.pdbx_description
1 polymer ?
#
loop_
_entity_poly.entity_id
_entity_poly.type
_entity_poly.pdbx_seq_one_letter_code
_entity_poly.pdbx_strand_id
1 'polypeptide(L)'
;FQAHSEVTLGLNYNEALQVCETLGLNGGGKEEESLCTMSSEIRQNLKISCVVVHPIESAACATKDGSWWTPGPYTENPKITTGAGDHFNAGFTAARLCGFTPLTSLALATCTSGHYVRTAQSPSTSQVIDLLRQLNQPSS
;
A
#
# COMPACT_ATOMS: atom_id res chain seq x y z
N PHE A 1 -6.39 -21.62 -3.58
CA PHE A 1 -6.81 -20.47 -2.76
C PHE A 1 -7.82 -19.58 -3.51
N GLN A 2 -7.57 -19.21 -4.75
CA GLN A 2 -8.40 -18.27 -5.53
C GLN A 2 -9.86 -18.72 -5.71
N ALA A 3 -10.13 -20.00 -5.72
CA ALA A 3 -11.49 -20.53 -5.92
C ALA A 3 -12.40 -20.41 -4.69
N HIS A 4 -11.83 -20.13 -3.51
CA HIS A 4 -12.54 -20.21 -2.23
C HIS A 4 -12.29 -19.05 -1.27
N SER A 5 -11.42 -18.09 -1.62
CA SER A 5 -11.02 -17.01 -0.73
C SER A 5 -10.63 -15.76 -1.49
N GLU A 6 -10.84 -14.60 -0.89
CA GLU A 6 -10.25 -13.36 -1.37
C GLU A 6 -8.74 -13.38 -1.09
N VAL A 7 -7.93 -13.23 -2.15
CA VAL A 7 -6.47 -13.18 -2.07
C VAL A 7 -6.00 -11.76 -2.31
N THR A 8 -5.23 -11.24 -1.36
CA THR A 8 -4.52 -9.96 -1.49
C THR A 8 -3.02 -10.22 -1.54
N LEU A 9 -2.36 -9.69 -2.57
CA LEU A 9 -0.90 -9.70 -2.72
C LEU A 9 -0.36 -8.30 -2.43
N GLY A 10 0.45 -8.16 -1.38
CA GLY A 10 1.17 -6.93 -1.07
C GLY A 10 2.61 -7.01 -1.55
N LEU A 11 3.07 -5.99 -2.28
CA LEU A 11 4.39 -5.92 -2.87
C LEU A 11 5.02 -4.56 -2.59
N ASN A 12 6.29 -4.55 -2.18
CA ASN A 12 7.07 -3.32 -2.30
C ASN A 12 7.39 -3.04 -3.78
N TYR A 13 7.90 -1.86 -4.08
CA TYR A 13 8.14 -1.46 -5.47
C TYR A 13 9.10 -2.39 -6.23
N ASN A 14 10.18 -2.84 -5.58
CA ASN A 14 11.15 -3.73 -6.22
C ASN A 14 10.57 -5.13 -6.46
N GLU A 15 9.79 -5.65 -5.52
CA GLU A 15 9.06 -6.91 -5.68
C GLU A 15 8.05 -6.81 -6.82
N ALA A 16 7.33 -5.70 -6.93
CA ALA A 16 6.38 -5.48 -8.02
C ALA A 16 7.07 -5.46 -9.39
N LEU A 17 8.25 -4.84 -9.50
CA LEU A 17 9.06 -4.88 -10.73
C LEU A 17 9.48 -6.30 -11.10
N GLN A 18 9.93 -7.10 -10.13
CA GLN A 18 10.30 -8.50 -10.38
C GLN A 18 9.11 -9.35 -10.82
N VAL A 19 7.94 -9.12 -10.24
CA VAL A 19 6.70 -9.79 -10.67
C VAL A 19 6.33 -9.38 -12.08
N CYS A 20 6.40 -8.09 -12.42
CA CYS A 20 6.18 -7.61 -13.80
C CYS A 20 7.12 -8.28 -14.79
N GLU A 21 8.42 -8.31 -14.50
CA GLU A 21 9.42 -8.98 -15.34
C GLU A 21 9.07 -10.46 -15.55
N THR A 22 8.73 -11.17 -14.48
CA THR A 22 8.37 -12.60 -14.54
C THR A 22 7.11 -12.85 -15.37
N LEU A 23 6.15 -11.93 -15.33
CA LEU A 23 4.89 -12.03 -16.08
C LEU A 23 4.97 -11.45 -17.50
N GLY A 24 6.12 -10.88 -17.90
CA GLY A 24 6.28 -10.23 -19.20
C GLY A 24 5.47 -8.92 -19.31
N LEU A 25 5.25 -8.23 -18.21
CA LEU A 25 4.54 -6.95 -18.14
C LEU A 25 5.53 -5.78 -18.19
N ASN A 26 5.07 -4.64 -18.67
CA ASN A 26 5.84 -3.40 -18.63
C ASN A 26 5.70 -2.78 -17.22
N GLY A 27 6.66 -3.06 -16.35
CA GLY A 27 6.75 -2.43 -15.02
C GLY A 27 7.61 -1.19 -15.05
N GLY A 28 7.21 -0.12 -14.37
CA GLY A 28 8.04 1.08 -14.21
C GLY A 28 7.23 2.31 -13.80
N GLY A 29 7.93 3.31 -13.27
CA GLY A 29 7.31 4.52 -12.76
C GLY A 29 6.76 4.38 -11.34
N LYS A 30 6.80 5.49 -10.58
CA LYS A 30 6.27 5.57 -9.22
C LYS A 30 5.11 6.57 -9.11
N GLU A 31 4.74 7.14 -10.23
CA GLU A 31 3.60 8.05 -10.35
C GLU A 31 2.28 7.28 -10.18
N GLU A 32 1.23 7.99 -9.82
CA GLU A 32 -0.10 7.45 -9.61
C GLU A 32 -0.55 6.52 -10.76
N GLU A 33 -0.48 7.02 -12.00
CA GLU A 33 -0.92 6.27 -13.18
C GLU A 33 -0.13 4.97 -13.36
N SER A 34 1.21 5.03 -13.23
CA SER A 34 2.09 3.87 -13.38
C SER A 34 1.84 2.81 -12.30
N LEU A 35 1.67 3.21 -11.04
CA LEU A 35 1.42 2.29 -9.93
C LEU A 35 0.02 1.66 -10.01
N CYS A 36 -0.99 2.43 -10.41
CA CYS A 36 -2.34 1.92 -10.63
C CYS A 36 -2.38 0.91 -11.78
N THR A 37 -1.70 1.21 -12.89
CA THR A 37 -1.57 0.30 -14.04
C THR A 37 -0.86 -0.98 -13.63
N MET A 38 0.31 -0.88 -12.97
CA MET A 38 1.09 -2.02 -12.51
C MET A 38 0.26 -2.94 -11.59
N SER A 39 -0.42 -2.36 -10.59
CA SER A 39 -1.28 -3.12 -9.67
C SER A 39 -2.40 -3.85 -10.41
N SER A 40 -3.02 -3.18 -11.41
CA SER A 40 -4.12 -3.75 -12.20
C SER A 40 -3.65 -4.88 -13.11
N GLU A 41 -2.53 -4.71 -13.81
CA GLU A 41 -1.98 -5.72 -14.72
C GLU A 41 -1.52 -6.98 -13.96
N ILE A 42 -0.80 -6.81 -12.83
CA ILE A 42 -0.40 -7.93 -11.98
C ILE A 42 -1.65 -8.68 -11.49
N ARG A 43 -2.66 -7.95 -10.98
CA ARG A 43 -3.91 -8.54 -10.49
C ARG A 43 -4.62 -9.36 -11.57
N GLN A 44 -4.73 -8.81 -12.78
CA GLN A 44 -5.43 -9.47 -13.89
C GLN A 44 -4.69 -10.73 -14.34
N ASN A 45 -3.35 -10.68 -14.45
CA ASN A 45 -2.54 -11.82 -14.84
C ASN A 45 -2.59 -12.95 -13.81
N LEU A 46 -2.51 -12.62 -12.53
CA LEU A 46 -2.57 -13.60 -11.43
C LEU A 46 -4.01 -14.03 -11.10
N LYS A 47 -5.04 -13.34 -11.63
CA LYS A 47 -6.46 -13.59 -11.40
C LYS A 47 -6.82 -13.62 -9.90
N ILE A 48 -6.23 -12.72 -9.10
CA ILE A 48 -6.48 -12.59 -7.67
C ILE A 48 -7.39 -11.40 -7.35
N SER A 49 -7.88 -11.31 -6.11
CA SER A 49 -8.88 -10.32 -5.70
C SER A 49 -8.30 -8.92 -5.60
N CYS A 50 -7.09 -8.79 -5.06
CA CYS A 50 -6.45 -7.49 -4.82
C CYS A 50 -4.93 -7.59 -4.96
N VAL A 51 -4.33 -6.57 -5.57
CA VAL A 51 -2.87 -6.34 -5.54
C VAL A 51 -2.61 -4.96 -4.97
N VAL A 52 -1.65 -4.87 -4.09
CA VAL A 52 -1.18 -3.61 -3.48
C VAL A 52 0.30 -3.44 -3.80
N VAL A 53 0.68 -2.29 -4.32
CA VAL A 53 2.07 -1.91 -4.57
C VAL A 53 2.39 -0.67 -3.74
N HIS A 54 3.42 -0.77 -2.88
CA HIS A 54 3.76 0.31 -1.95
C HIS A 54 5.25 0.71 -2.06
N PRO A 55 5.59 1.69 -2.90
CA PRO A 55 6.86 2.40 -2.78
C PRO A 55 6.92 3.15 -1.44
N ILE A 56 8.08 3.80 -1.15
CA ILE A 56 8.30 4.48 0.13
C ILE A 56 7.36 5.68 0.32
N GLU A 57 7.03 6.38 -0.77
CA GLU A 57 6.38 7.70 -0.74
C GLU A 57 4.87 7.64 -1.04
N SER A 58 4.36 6.48 -1.44
CA SER A 58 2.97 6.33 -1.85
C SER A 58 2.54 4.87 -1.80
N ALA A 59 1.28 4.61 -2.12
CA ALA A 59 0.77 3.27 -2.34
C ALA A 59 -0.37 3.27 -3.36
N ALA A 60 -0.47 2.18 -4.13
CA ALA A 60 -1.58 1.92 -5.02
C ALA A 60 -2.14 0.52 -4.79
N CYS A 61 -3.41 0.33 -5.07
CA CYS A 61 -4.00 -1.00 -5.13
C CYS A 61 -4.99 -1.12 -6.29
N ALA A 62 -5.22 -2.35 -6.72
CA ALA A 62 -6.23 -2.69 -7.71
C ALA A 62 -7.11 -3.83 -7.21
N THR A 63 -8.42 -3.69 -7.42
CA THR A 63 -9.43 -4.75 -7.23
C THR A 63 -10.21 -4.94 -8.53
N LYS A 64 -11.24 -5.77 -8.52
CA LYS A 64 -12.14 -5.92 -9.68
C LYS A 64 -12.91 -4.61 -10.01
N ASP A 65 -13.06 -3.72 -9.03
CA ASP A 65 -13.88 -2.51 -9.12
C ASP A 65 -13.09 -1.27 -9.55
N GLY A 66 -11.77 -1.38 -9.66
CA GLY A 66 -10.88 -0.29 -10.08
C GLY A 66 -9.53 -0.30 -9.42
N SER A 67 -8.82 0.82 -9.57
CA SER A 67 -7.54 1.08 -8.92
C SER A 67 -7.55 2.40 -8.17
N TRP A 68 -6.76 2.48 -7.10
CA TRP A 68 -6.67 3.63 -6.21
C TRP A 68 -5.22 3.88 -5.84
N TRP A 69 -4.93 5.12 -5.57
CA TRP A 69 -3.61 5.59 -5.15
C TRP A 69 -3.73 6.60 -4.00
N THR A 70 -2.71 6.66 -3.17
CA THR A 70 -2.57 7.67 -2.11
C THR A 70 -1.10 8.02 -1.89
N PRO A 71 -0.77 9.29 -1.65
CA PRO A 71 0.54 9.63 -1.09
C PRO A 71 0.67 9.07 0.32
N GLY A 72 1.90 8.82 0.74
CA GLY A 72 2.23 8.39 2.09
C GLY A 72 2.93 9.48 2.89
N PRO A 73 2.99 9.34 4.22
CA PRO A 73 3.77 10.22 5.07
C PRO A 73 5.26 9.91 4.91
N TYR A 74 5.92 10.57 3.96
CA TYR A 74 7.37 10.43 3.76
C TYR A 74 8.19 11.04 4.91
N THR A 75 9.34 10.48 5.20
CA THR A 75 10.35 11.06 6.11
C THR A 75 11.76 10.80 5.56
N GLU A 76 12.58 11.85 5.56
CA GLU A 76 13.99 11.75 5.15
C GLU A 76 14.87 11.04 6.20
N ASN A 77 14.42 11.02 7.45
CA ASN A 77 15.18 10.49 8.59
C ASN A 77 14.41 9.37 9.30
N PRO A 78 14.24 8.19 8.68
CA PRO A 78 13.59 7.06 9.33
C PRO A 78 14.49 6.51 10.45
N LYS A 79 13.91 6.18 11.60
CA LYS A 79 14.63 5.47 12.69
C LYS A 79 14.87 4.00 12.34
N ILE A 80 13.96 3.43 11.55
CA ILE A 80 13.99 2.04 11.12
C ILE A 80 13.30 1.91 9.77
N THR A 81 13.78 1.02 8.91
CA THR A 81 13.14 0.68 7.62
C THR A 81 12.74 -0.79 7.54
N THR A 82 13.47 -1.67 8.23
CA THR A 82 13.15 -3.10 8.30
C THR A 82 11.82 -3.31 8.99
N GLY A 83 10.90 -4.04 8.37
CA GLY A 83 9.56 -4.27 8.89
C GLY A 83 8.52 -3.20 8.50
N ALA A 84 8.92 -2.16 7.74
CA ALA A 84 7.98 -1.16 7.25
C ALA A 84 6.89 -1.75 6.35
N GLY A 85 7.27 -2.68 5.46
CA GLY A 85 6.33 -3.40 4.60
C GLY A 85 5.37 -4.28 5.39
N ASP A 86 5.82 -4.96 6.44
CA ASP A 86 4.96 -5.77 7.31
C ASP A 86 3.91 -4.90 8.02
N HIS A 87 4.31 -3.71 8.50
CA HIS A 87 3.40 -2.75 9.12
C HIS A 87 2.39 -2.19 8.10
N PHE A 88 2.83 -1.92 6.87
CA PHE A 88 1.93 -1.53 5.79
C PHE A 88 0.89 -2.62 5.51
N ASN A 89 1.34 -3.85 5.30
CA ASN A 89 0.46 -5.00 5.01
C ASN A 89 -0.52 -5.27 6.16
N ALA A 90 -0.06 -5.17 7.40
CA ALA A 90 -0.92 -5.30 8.58
C ALA A 90 -2.00 -4.21 8.62
N GLY A 91 -1.62 -2.94 8.39
CA GLY A 91 -2.56 -1.82 8.35
C GLY A 91 -3.59 -1.95 7.24
N PHE A 92 -3.16 -2.32 6.03
CA PHE A 92 -4.06 -2.54 4.90
C PHE A 92 -5.05 -3.66 5.19
N THR A 93 -4.55 -4.82 5.63
CA THR A 93 -5.38 -5.99 5.93
C THR A 93 -6.39 -5.71 7.02
N ALA A 94 -5.97 -5.09 8.13
CA ALA A 94 -6.86 -4.73 9.23
C ALA A 94 -7.98 -3.78 8.76
N ALA A 95 -7.64 -2.77 7.97
CA ALA A 95 -8.62 -1.82 7.42
C ALA A 95 -9.63 -2.52 6.48
N ARG A 96 -9.17 -3.41 5.60
CA ARG A 96 -10.04 -4.19 4.72
C ARG A 96 -10.98 -5.12 5.51
N LEU A 97 -10.48 -5.78 6.56
CA LEU A 97 -11.30 -6.62 7.44
C LEU A 97 -12.35 -5.82 8.21
N CYS A 98 -12.08 -4.56 8.52
CA CYS A 98 -13.05 -3.63 9.10
C CYS A 98 -14.06 -3.07 8.07
N GLY A 99 -13.98 -3.45 6.80
CA GLY A 99 -14.92 -3.04 5.75
C GLY A 99 -14.63 -1.66 5.15
N PHE A 100 -13.45 -1.07 5.39
CA PHE A 100 -13.08 0.20 4.75
C PHE A 100 -12.86 0.04 3.24
N THR A 101 -13.08 1.13 2.50
CA THR A 101 -12.82 1.19 1.06
C THR A 101 -11.34 0.92 0.74
N PRO A 102 -10.99 0.49 -0.49
CA PRO A 102 -9.60 0.32 -0.87
C PRO A 102 -8.75 1.58 -0.66
N LEU A 103 -9.25 2.75 -1.02
CA LEU A 103 -8.54 4.03 -0.83
C LEU A 103 -8.30 4.34 0.65
N THR A 104 -9.32 4.20 1.49
CA THR A 104 -9.16 4.41 2.94
C THR A 104 -8.18 3.40 3.55
N SER A 105 -8.20 2.16 3.08
CA SER A 105 -7.28 1.12 3.54
C SER A 105 -5.83 1.42 3.16
N LEU A 106 -5.58 1.96 1.96
CA LEU A 106 -4.25 2.44 1.57
C LEU A 106 -3.77 3.58 2.49
N ALA A 107 -4.63 4.58 2.75
CA ALA A 107 -4.27 5.70 3.60
C ALA A 107 -3.93 5.26 5.04
N LEU A 108 -4.71 4.34 5.61
CA LEU A 108 -4.43 3.77 6.93
C LEU A 108 -3.14 2.94 6.93
N ALA A 109 -2.88 2.16 5.88
CA ALA A 109 -1.66 1.37 5.74
C ALA A 109 -0.40 2.24 5.65
N THR A 110 -0.42 3.30 4.84
CA THR A 110 0.70 4.25 4.73
C THR A 110 0.97 4.95 6.06
N CYS A 111 -0.07 5.32 6.82
CA CYS A 111 0.08 5.90 8.15
C CYS A 111 0.61 4.90 9.17
N THR A 112 0.20 3.63 9.11
CA THR A 112 0.71 2.56 9.98
C THR A 112 2.21 2.36 9.79
N SER A 113 2.65 2.20 8.55
CA SER A 113 4.07 2.11 8.18
C SER A 113 4.82 3.40 8.49
N GLY A 114 4.25 4.55 8.14
CA GLY A 114 4.84 5.86 8.36
C GLY A 114 5.07 6.21 9.83
N HIS A 115 4.20 5.79 10.72
CA HIS A 115 4.42 5.90 12.17
C HIS A 115 5.57 5.00 12.61
N TYR A 116 5.55 3.74 12.17
CA TYR A 116 6.58 2.77 12.55
C TYR A 116 7.98 3.24 12.15
N VAL A 117 8.20 3.70 10.91
CA VAL A 117 9.53 4.14 10.47
C VAL A 117 10.05 5.36 11.23
N ARG A 118 9.18 6.21 11.77
CA ARG A 118 9.53 7.39 12.58
C ARG A 118 9.84 7.07 14.02
N THR A 119 9.18 6.06 14.59
CA THR A 119 9.21 5.80 16.04
C THR A 119 9.95 4.52 16.41
N ALA A 120 10.10 3.59 15.46
CA ALA A 120 10.51 2.19 15.68
C ALA A 120 9.53 1.42 16.59
N GLN A 121 8.27 1.86 16.66
CA GLN A 121 7.20 1.24 17.46
C GLN A 121 5.95 1.05 16.61
N SER A 122 5.27 -0.08 16.80
CA SER A 122 3.97 -0.30 16.19
C SER A 122 2.95 0.72 16.71
N PRO A 123 2.18 1.39 15.83
CA PRO A 123 1.22 2.40 16.24
C PRO A 123 -0.01 1.80 16.91
N SER A 124 -0.60 2.56 17.82
CA SER A 124 -2.00 2.38 18.21
C SER A 124 -2.92 2.96 17.13
N THR A 125 -4.20 2.59 17.17
CA THR A 125 -5.22 3.13 16.24
C THR A 125 -5.30 4.66 16.31
N SER A 126 -5.23 5.25 17.51
CA SER A 126 -5.24 6.70 17.68
C SER A 126 -4.04 7.38 17.01
N GLN A 127 -2.85 6.81 17.10
CA GLN A 127 -1.64 7.34 16.47
C GLN A 127 -1.71 7.28 14.94
N VAL A 128 -2.31 6.23 14.37
CA VAL A 128 -2.56 6.15 12.92
C VAL A 128 -3.53 7.24 12.48
N ILE A 129 -4.63 7.44 13.21
CA ILE A 129 -5.63 8.47 12.91
C ILE A 129 -5.02 9.88 13.03
N ASP A 130 -4.21 10.14 14.05
CA ASP A 130 -3.57 11.44 14.23
C ASP A 130 -2.60 11.76 13.10
N LEU A 131 -1.81 10.78 12.64
CA LEU A 131 -0.94 10.94 11.48
C LEU A 131 -1.74 11.20 10.19
N LEU A 132 -2.85 10.49 9.99
CA LEU A 132 -3.74 10.69 8.84
C LEU A 132 -4.34 12.11 8.84
N ARG A 133 -4.74 12.63 10.00
CA ARG A 133 -5.25 14.00 10.13
C ARG A 133 -4.18 15.04 9.78
N GLN A 134 -2.93 14.82 10.17
CA GLN A 134 -1.82 15.73 9.83
C GLN A 134 -1.59 15.81 8.32
N LEU A 135 -1.69 14.68 7.61
CA LEU A 135 -1.54 14.64 6.15
C LEU A 135 -2.66 15.39 5.40
N ASN A 136 -3.85 15.44 5.98
CA ASN A 136 -5.02 16.11 5.37
C ASN A 136 -5.15 17.58 5.77
N GLN A 137 -4.23 18.13 6.58
CA GLN A 137 -4.23 19.56 6.89
C GLN A 137 -3.63 20.33 5.68
N PRO A 138 -4.29 21.38 5.18
CA PRO A 138 -3.70 22.23 4.16
C PRO A 138 -2.42 22.85 4.72
N SER A 139 -1.35 22.77 3.93
CA SER A 139 -0.07 23.44 4.24
C SER A 139 -0.36 24.94 4.42
N SER A 140 -0.17 25.42 5.64
CA SER A 140 -0.28 26.85 5.98
C SER A 140 0.85 27.65 5.36
#